data_16261f5ea09fdc1ef86c5d4b7bd1576a
#
_entry.id   16261f5ea09fdc1ef86c5d4b7bd1576a
#
_cell.length_a   1.000
_cell.length_b   1.000
_cell.length_c   1.000
_cell.angle_alpha   90.00
_cell.angle_beta   90.00
_cell.angle_gamma   90.00
#
_symmetry.space_group_name_H-M   'P 1'
#
loop_
_entity.id
_entity.type
_entity.pdbx_description
1 polymer ?
#
loop_
_entity_poly.entity_id
_entity_poly.type
_entity_poly.pdbx_seq_one_letter_code
_entity_poly.pdbx_strand_id
1 'polypeptide(L)'
;LTAILAAGLRDNGFIIENSTFFDTLTLLTTENTNNLYQQALDAGINLRKYEHKLGISLDETTSADDIEVLLTLLTGKALSIDHYSSLIANDEFAAIPTRCQRQSNYLTHPVFHRYHSETNMMRYMKQLENKDYSLTHGMIPLGSCTMKLNAAAEMIPVTWTEFGQLHPFAPDSQTLGYQELAQKLSTMLCSITGYDAVSLQPNSGAQGEYAGLIAIQRYHQANGDNHRNVCLIPSSAHGTNPASAAMVSMKVVVVACDEQGNIDLNDLQTKIDQHRDNLSCIMITYPSTHGVYEEGVQQVCERIHAAGGQVYLDGANMNAQVGLTSPGFIGSDVSHLNLHKTFCIPHGGGGPGVGPIGVKSHLSPFLPGHIDSHQPQSNQYAVSAATLGSASILPISYAYISMMGEAGLKQATELAILNANYVMERLRPHYSVLYRGTQGRVAHECIIDIRPIKAASGISEEDIAKRLMDYGFHAPTMSFPVAGTLMVEPTESEDLTELDRFCDAMIAIREEINQVQTGAWSLEDN
;
A
#
# COMPACT_ATOMS: atom_id res chain seq x y z
N LEU A 1 23.43 -14.73 21.84
CA LEU A 1 24.56 -14.00 21.23
C LEU A 1 24.71 -12.61 21.87
N THR A 2 23.65 -11.79 21.97
CA THR A 2 23.73 -10.42 22.52
C THR A 2 24.29 -10.40 23.96
N ALA A 3 23.87 -11.34 24.81
CA ALA A 3 24.39 -11.45 26.17
C ALA A 3 25.89 -11.83 26.20
N ILE A 4 26.33 -12.69 25.28
CA ILE A 4 27.75 -13.06 25.11
C ILE A 4 28.57 -11.83 24.71
N LEU A 5 28.10 -11.08 23.70
CA LEU A 5 28.72 -9.82 23.28
C LEU A 5 28.80 -8.82 24.44
N ALA A 6 27.70 -8.66 25.18
CA ALA A 6 27.65 -7.76 26.33
C ALA A 6 28.63 -8.16 27.44
N ALA A 7 28.75 -9.43 27.76
CA ALA A 7 29.71 -9.95 28.74
C ALA A 7 31.15 -9.68 28.30
N GLY A 8 31.49 -10.01 27.05
CA GLY A 8 32.82 -9.76 26.51
C GLY A 8 33.23 -8.28 26.49
N LEU A 9 32.29 -7.40 26.13
CA LEU A 9 32.54 -5.96 26.13
C LEU A 9 32.73 -5.41 27.54
N ARG A 10 31.87 -5.79 28.52
CA ARG A 10 31.99 -5.35 29.92
C ARG A 10 33.30 -5.81 30.56
N ASP A 11 33.69 -7.06 30.33
CA ASP A 11 34.95 -7.62 30.84
C ASP A 11 36.19 -6.88 30.30
N ASN A 12 36.07 -6.26 29.11
CA ASN A 12 37.09 -5.45 28.50
C ASN A 12 36.91 -3.93 28.71
N GLY A 13 36.10 -3.54 29.69
CA GLY A 13 36.02 -2.14 30.16
C GLY A 13 35.03 -1.26 29.39
N PHE A 14 34.23 -1.82 28.49
CA PHE A 14 33.18 -1.05 27.83
C PHE A 14 31.97 -0.86 28.74
N ILE A 15 31.40 0.33 28.69
CA ILE A 15 30.16 0.67 29.42
C ILE A 15 29.00 0.50 28.47
N ILE A 16 28.09 -0.42 28.83
CA ILE A 16 26.82 -0.63 28.14
C ILE A 16 25.74 0.15 28.89
N GLU A 17 25.09 1.08 28.20
CA GLU A 17 24.07 1.96 28.78
C GLU A 17 22.82 1.18 29.20
N ASN A 18 22.44 0.17 28.42
CA ASN A 18 21.29 -0.67 28.71
C ASN A 18 21.59 -1.59 29.91
N SER A 19 20.81 -1.48 30.97
CA SER A 19 20.85 -2.46 32.07
C SER A 19 20.14 -3.78 31.69
N THR A 20 19.16 -3.69 30.81
CA THR A 20 18.38 -4.82 30.25
C THR A 20 18.31 -4.69 28.74
N PHE A 21 18.38 -5.80 28.02
CA PHE A 21 18.36 -5.82 26.56
C PHE A 21 17.88 -7.19 26.05
N PHE A 22 17.49 -7.25 24.78
CA PHE A 22 17.22 -8.49 24.06
C PHE A 22 18.25 -8.70 22.96
N ASP A 23 18.24 -7.87 21.92
CA ASP A 23 19.07 -7.98 20.73
C ASP A 23 19.93 -6.72 20.48
N THR A 24 19.73 -5.65 21.22
CA THR A 24 20.37 -4.36 20.94
C THR A 24 21.15 -3.85 22.16
N LEU A 25 22.40 -3.44 21.93
CA LEU A 25 23.28 -2.82 22.91
C LEU A 25 23.61 -1.38 22.52
N THR A 26 23.71 -0.49 23.50
CA THR A 26 24.23 0.87 23.35
C THR A 26 25.51 1.01 24.13
N LEU A 27 26.63 1.21 23.43
CA LEU A 27 27.95 1.40 24.03
C LEU A 27 28.25 2.87 24.22
N LEU A 28 28.71 3.26 25.41
CA LEU A 28 29.28 4.58 25.65
C LEU A 28 30.73 4.58 25.16
N THR A 29 31.01 5.29 24.09
CA THR A 29 32.34 5.30 23.43
C THR A 29 33.06 6.64 23.48
N THR A 30 32.33 7.69 23.93
CA THR A 30 32.86 9.05 24.14
C THR A 30 33.69 9.58 22.96
N GLU A 31 34.94 10.00 23.18
CA GLU A 31 35.82 10.55 22.13
C GLU A 31 36.26 9.49 21.10
N ASN A 32 36.17 8.21 21.41
CA ASN A 32 36.58 7.12 20.53
C ASN A 32 35.51 6.68 19.54
N THR A 33 34.30 7.26 19.59
CA THR A 33 33.15 6.88 18.76
C THR A 33 33.47 6.85 17.25
N ASN A 34 34.11 7.92 16.74
CA ASN A 34 34.43 8.01 15.33
C ASN A 34 35.45 6.95 14.88
N ASN A 35 36.45 6.65 15.70
CA ASN A 35 37.49 5.68 15.38
C ASN A 35 36.88 4.25 15.36
N LEU A 36 36.13 3.86 16.39
CA LEU A 36 35.49 2.54 16.45
C LEU A 36 34.45 2.34 15.34
N TYR A 37 33.70 3.41 15.03
CA TYR A 37 32.75 3.38 13.91
C TYR A 37 33.48 3.16 12.58
N GLN A 38 34.56 3.87 12.34
CA GLN A 38 35.34 3.73 11.09
C GLN A 38 35.99 2.34 11.00
N GLN A 39 36.53 1.82 12.09
CA GLN A 39 37.08 0.46 12.12
C GLN A 39 35.99 -0.60 11.79
N ALA A 40 34.77 -0.39 12.28
CA ALA A 40 33.65 -1.28 11.91
C ALA A 40 33.30 -1.20 10.43
N LEU A 41 33.22 0.01 9.86
CA LEU A 41 33.00 0.22 8.43
C LEU A 41 34.10 -0.43 7.56
N ASP A 42 35.37 -0.25 7.95
CA ASP A 42 36.52 -0.82 7.23
C ASP A 42 36.53 -2.35 7.27
N ALA A 43 35.94 -2.92 8.32
CA ALA A 43 35.68 -4.37 8.46
C ALA A 43 34.38 -4.85 7.79
N GLY A 44 33.64 -3.97 7.10
CA GLY A 44 32.39 -4.30 6.44
C GLY A 44 31.17 -4.42 7.36
N ILE A 45 31.24 -3.82 8.56
CA ILE A 45 30.18 -3.89 9.57
C ILE A 45 29.57 -2.50 9.79
N ASN A 46 28.24 -2.39 9.60
CA ASN A 46 27.49 -1.16 9.88
C ASN A 46 26.99 -1.18 11.32
N LEU A 47 27.38 -0.13 12.08
CA LEU A 47 26.88 0.12 13.43
C LEU A 47 26.05 1.41 13.45
N ARG A 48 25.12 1.54 14.39
CA ARG A 48 24.39 2.81 14.59
C ARG A 48 25.30 3.81 15.31
N LYS A 49 25.61 4.92 14.64
CA LYS A 49 26.45 5.97 15.20
C LYS A 49 25.60 7.06 15.85
N TYR A 50 25.94 7.39 17.09
CA TYR A 50 25.48 8.58 17.81
C TYR A 50 26.70 9.48 18.11
N GLU A 51 26.49 10.65 18.70
CA GLU A 51 27.55 11.60 18.99
C GLU A 51 28.66 11.00 19.85
N HIS A 52 28.29 10.30 20.95
CA HIS A 52 29.23 9.72 21.94
C HIS A 52 28.95 8.23 22.22
N LYS A 53 28.21 7.55 21.35
CA LYS A 53 27.75 6.18 21.54
C LYS A 53 27.74 5.40 20.21
N LEU A 54 27.81 4.07 20.33
CA LEU A 54 27.53 3.14 19.24
C LEU A 54 26.39 2.20 19.61
N GLY A 55 25.42 2.03 18.71
CA GLY A 55 24.39 1.01 18.80
C GLY A 55 24.77 -0.24 17.99
N ILE A 56 24.57 -1.41 18.59
CA ILE A 56 24.82 -2.72 17.97
C ILE A 56 23.52 -3.49 18.09
N SER A 57 22.92 -3.88 16.98
CA SER A 57 21.74 -4.74 16.93
C SER A 57 22.10 -6.05 16.25
N LEU A 58 21.69 -7.16 16.85
CA LEU A 58 21.87 -8.50 16.30
C LEU A 58 20.51 -9.04 15.86
N ASP A 59 20.54 -9.92 14.87
CA ASP A 59 19.35 -10.59 14.36
C ASP A 59 19.54 -12.11 14.23
N GLU A 60 18.59 -12.80 13.63
CA GLU A 60 18.62 -14.25 13.42
C GLU A 60 19.69 -14.70 12.41
N THR A 61 20.25 -13.79 11.62
CA THR A 61 21.36 -14.09 10.69
C THR A 61 22.73 -13.99 11.34
N THR A 62 22.82 -13.35 12.50
CA THR A 62 24.08 -13.16 13.25
C THR A 62 24.63 -14.49 13.74
N SER A 63 25.88 -14.79 13.42
CA SER A 63 26.59 -16.01 13.78
C SER A 63 27.48 -15.84 15.02
N ALA A 64 28.05 -16.93 15.51
CA ALA A 64 29.08 -16.91 16.55
C ALA A 64 30.35 -16.18 16.08
N ASP A 65 30.73 -16.40 14.83
CA ASP A 65 31.91 -15.79 14.21
C ASP A 65 31.77 -14.26 14.15
N ASP A 66 30.56 -13.76 13.85
CA ASP A 66 30.28 -12.30 13.85
C ASP A 66 30.51 -11.69 15.23
N ILE A 67 30.17 -12.41 16.31
CA ILE A 67 30.41 -11.95 17.67
C ILE A 67 31.90 -11.90 17.99
N GLU A 68 32.68 -12.90 17.58
CA GLU A 68 34.14 -12.90 17.77
C GLU A 68 34.82 -11.80 16.97
N VAL A 69 34.37 -11.54 15.76
CA VAL A 69 34.82 -10.40 14.93
C VAL A 69 34.52 -9.08 15.63
N LEU A 70 33.29 -8.86 16.09
CA LEU A 70 32.90 -7.64 16.82
C LEU A 70 33.69 -7.44 18.10
N LEU A 71 33.87 -8.49 18.90
CA LEU A 71 34.68 -8.43 20.13
C LEU A 71 36.12 -8.07 19.80
N THR A 72 36.73 -8.74 18.82
CA THR A 72 38.10 -8.47 18.41
C THR A 72 38.28 -7.02 17.91
N LEU A 73 37.37 -6.56 17.08
CA LEU A 73 37.38 -5.21 16.53
C LEU A 73 37.28 -4.13 17.62
N LEU A 74 36.30 -4.30 18.51
CA LEU A 74 36.05 -3.27 19.55
C LEU A 74 37.10 -3.27 20.65
N THR A 75 37.62 -4.45 21.04
CA THR A 75 38.53 -4.61 22.19
C THR A 75 40.02 -4.61 21.78
N GLY A 76 40.30 -4.86 20.51
CA GLY A 76 41.67 -5.08 20.01
C GLY A 76 42.27 -6.43 20.44
N LYS A 77 41.46 -7.37 20.97
CA LYS A 77 41.89 -8.67 21.48
C LYS A 77 41.09 -9.80 20.83
N ALA A 78 41.76 -10.87 20.45
CA ALA A 78 41.06 -12.09 20.01
C ALA A 78 40.41 -12.75 21.24
N LEU A 79 39.09 -12.73 21.30
CA LEU A 79 38.28 -13.25 22.41
C LEU A 79 37.43 -14.41 21.91
N SER A 80 37.43 -15.53 22.67
CA SER A 80 36.62 -16.71 22.34
C SER A 80 35.22 -16.59 22.92
N ILE A 81 34.23 -16.90 22.10
CA ILE A 81 32.83 -16.95 22.46
C ILE A 81 32.53 -18.01 23.53
N ASP A 82 33.28 -19.13 23.54
CA ASP A 82 33.11 -20.24 24.49
C ASP A 82 33.34 -19.80 25.94
N HIS A 83 34.31 -18.91 26.17
CA HIS A 83 34.57 -18.35 27.49
C HIS A 83 33.35 -17.61 28.04
N TYR A 84 32.77 -16.72 27.25
CA TYR A 84 31.61 -15.91 27.66
C TYR A 84 30.31 -16.68 27.67
N SER A 85 30.16 -17.71 26.84
CA SER A 85 29.02 -18.64 26.91
C SER A 85 28.91 -19.32 28.25
N SER A 86 30.04 -19.75 28.83
CA SER A 86 30.07 -20.39 30.14
C SER A 86 29.71 -19.46 31.29
N LEU A 87 30.03 -18.18 31.20
CA LEU A 87 29.68 -17.15 32.19
C LEU A 87 28.17 -16.86 32.18
N ILE A 88 27.56 -16.82 31.01
CA ILE A 88 26.11 -16.58 30.86
C ILE A 88 25.29 -17.76 31.39
N ALA A 89 25.74 -18.99 31.20
CA ALA A 89 25.09 -20.19 31.70
C ALA A 89 24.96 -20.19 33.22
N ASN A 90 25.78 -19.42 33.94
CA ASN A 90 25.77 -19.27 35.40
C ASN A 90 24.92 -18.08 35.90
N ASP A 91 24.05 -17.50 35.07
CA ASP A 91 23.14 -16.37 35.40
C ASP A 91 23.84 -15.04 35.79
N GLU A 92 25.15 -14.93 35.63
CA GLU A 92 25.91 -13.72 36.00
C GLU A 92 25.59 -12.52 35.10
N PHE A 93 24.99 -12.75 33.92
CA PHE A 93 24.70 -11.72 32.90
C PHE A 93 23.29 -11.84 32.31
N ALA A 94 22.26 -11.92 33.17
CA ALA A 94 20.87 -12.01 32.71
C ALA A 94 20.47 -10.74 31.89
N ALA A 95 20.35 -10.86 30.60
CA ALA A 95 19.93 -9.78 29.69
C ALA A 95 18.46 -9.39 29.90
N ILE A 96 17.61 -10.39 30.18
CA ILE A 96 16.18 -10.22 30.44
C ILE A 96 15.91 -10.50 31.91
N PRO A 97 15.35 -9.52 32.66
CA PRO A 97 15.00 -9.74 34.09
C PRO A 97 14.05 -10.93 34.25
N THR A 98 14.23 -11.71 35.32
CA THR A 98 13.43 -12.92 35.58
C THR A 98 11.92 -12.64 35.54
N ARG A 99 11.49 -11.47 36.06
CA ARG A 99 10.08 -11.04 36.02
C ARG A 99 9.51 -10.86 34.61
N CYS A 100 10.39 -10.65 33.62
CA CYS A 100 10.03 -10.45 32.20
C CYS A 100 10.22 -11.71 31.37
N GLN A 101 10.79 -12.77 31.96
CA GLN A 101 10.97 -14.05 31.27
C GLN A 101 9.63 -14.76 31.11
N ARG A 102 9.38 -15.30 29.94
CA ARG A 102 8.18 -16.08 29.66
C ARG A 102 8.19 -17.37 30.49
N GLN A 103 7.07 -17.62 31.18
CA GLN A 103 6.82 -18.87 31.93
C GLN A 103 5.83 -19.79 31.21
N SER A 104 5.09 -19.28 30.23
CA SER A 104 4.11 -20.07 29.47
C SER A 104 4.73 -20.73 28.24
N ASN A 105 4.22 -21.90 27.87
CA ASN A 105 4.53 -22.51 26.58
C ASN A 105 4.03 -21.63 25.44
N TYR A 106 4.72 -21.66 24.28
CA TYR A 106 4.33 -20.95 23.06
C TYR A 106 4.67 -21.79 21.83
N LEU A 107 4.06 -21.45 20.69
CA LEU A 107 4.24 -22.18 19.42
C LEU A 107 4.05 -23.70 19.59
N THR A 108 3.05 -24.12 20.41
CA THR A 108 2.80 -25.53 20.72
C THR A 108 2.08 -26.26 19.60
N HIS A 109 1.49 -25.56 18.63
CA HIS A 109 0.84 -26.20 17.49
C HIS A 109 1.85 -26.93 16.59
N PRO A 110 1.55 -28.18 16.15
CA PRO A 110 2.48 -28.98 15.34
C PRO A 110 3.00 -28.32 14.08
N VAL A 111 2.30 -27.35 13.50
CA VAL A 111 2.72 -26.61 12.30
C VAL A 111 4.08 -25.94 12.49
N PHE A 112 4.37 -25.44 13.69
CA PHE A 112 5.65 -24.78 14.00
C PHE A 112 6.83 -25.74 14.11
N HIS A 113 6.59 -27.05 14.12
CA HIS A 113 7.62 -28.09 14.32
C HIS A 113 7.70 -29.10 13.16
N ARG A 114 6.98 -28.86 12.07
CA ARG A 114 6.79 -29.87 11.03
C ARG A 114 7.47 -29.54 9.70
N TYR A 115 7.56 -28.28 9.33
CA TYR A 115 7.94 -27.86 7.98
C TYR A 115 9.32 -27.18 7.94
N HIS A 116 10.34 -27.87 8.42
CA HIS A 116 11.70 -27.33 8.56
C HIS A 116 12.62 -27.63 7.37
N SER A 117 12.21 -28.48 6.42
CA SER A 117 12.95 -28.69 5.17
C SER A 117 12.31 -27.89 4.03
N GLU A 118 13.12 -27.47 3.06
CA GLU A 118 12.66 -26.78 1.86
C GLU A 118 11.52 -27.54 1.17
N THR A 119 11.68 -28.84 0.92
CA THR A 119 10.66 -29.69 0.29
C THR A 119 9.35 -29.69 1.08
N ASN A 120 9.41 -29.80 2.40
CA ASN A 120 8.19 -29.79 3.23
C ASN A 120 7.53 -28.42 3.23
N MET A 121 8.31 -27.36 3.29
CA MET A 121 7.79 -25.98 3.25
C MET A 121 7.13 -25.69 1.89
N MET A 122 7.76 -26.02 0.77
CA MET A 122 7.18 -25.84 -0.56
C MET A 122 5.84 -26.56 -0.71
N ARG A 123 5.76 -27.82 -0.26
CA ARG A 123 4.52 -28.61 -0.30
C ARG A 123 3.44 -28.02 0.61
N TYR A 124 3.83 -27.53 1.78
CA TYR A 124 2.90 -26.89 2.71
C TYR A 124 2.35 -25.57 2.16
N MET A 125 3.21 -24.74 1.60
CA MET A 125 2.79 -23.50 0.93
C MET A 125 1.81 -23.78 -0.21
N LYS A 126 2.12 -24.77 -1.07
CA LYS A 126 1.21 -25.18 -2.16
C LYS A 126 -0.12 -25.74 -1.65
N GLN A 127 -0.08 -26.47 -0.53
CA GLN A 127 -1.30 -26.96 0.12
C GLN A 127 -2.17 -25.83 0.66
N LEU A 128 -1.56 -24.77 1.20
CA LEU A 128 -2.29 -23.58 1.66
C LEU A 128 -2.85 -22.78 0.47
N GLU A 129 -2.03 -22.55 -0.54
CA GLU A 129 -2.43 -21.86 -1.78
C GLU A 129 -3.66 -22.51 -2.42
N ASN A 130 -3.69 -23.85 -2.50
CA ASN A 130 -4.81 -24.58 -3.09
C ASN A 130 -6.11 -24.55 -2.26
N LYS A 131 -6.11 -23.95 -1.07
CA LYS A 131 -7.32 -23.78 -0.24
C LYS A 131 -8.09 -22.52 -0.58
N ASP A 132 -7.52 -21.65 -1.37
CA ASP A 132 -8.11 -20.39 -1.78
C ASP A 132 -7.85 -20.14 -3.26
N TYR A 133 -8.55 -19.18 -3.82
CA TYR A 133 -8.42 -18.78 -5.21
C TYR A 133 -7.25 -17.81 -5.38
N SER A 134 -6.45 -17.99 -6.44
CA SER A 134 -5.35 -17.08 -6.78
C SER A 134 -5.44 -16.64 -8.25
N LEU A 135 -4.74 -15.57 -8.61
CA LEU A 135 -4.67 -15.06 -9.98
C LEU A 135 -4.11 -16.08 -10.99
N THR A 136 -3.44 -17.13 -10.53
CA THR A 136 -2.99 -18.24 -11.39
C THR A 136 -4.11 -19.27 -11.68
N HIS A 137 -5.23 -19.22 -10.96
CA HIS A 137 -6.42 -20.01 -11.27
C HIS A 137 -7.33 -19.30 -12.28
N GLY A 138 -7.40 -17.97 -12.23
CA GLY A 138 -8.22 -17.15 -13.12
C GLY A 138 -8.41 -15.73 -12.59
N MET A 139 -9.30 -14.99 -13.20
CA MET A 139 -9.61 -13.60 -12.85
C MET A 139 -10.10 -13.44 -11.42
N ILE A 140 -9.61 -12.42 -10.74
CA ILE A 140 -10.14 -11.93 -9.46
C ILE A 140 -10.78 -10.55 -9.72
N PRO A 141 -12.09 -10.47 -9.98
CA PRO A 141 -12.75 -9.27 -10.49
C PRO A 141 -13.14 -8.27 -9.39
N LEU A 142 -12.24 -8.04 -8.42
CA LEU A 142 -12.49 -7.12 -7.30
C LEU A 142 -12.46 -5.65 -7.74
N GLY A 143 -13.57 -4.98 -7.80
CA GLY A 143 -13.65 -3.52 -7.95
C GLY A 143 -13.74 -2.83 -6.58
N SER A 144 -13.27 -1.71 -6.45
CA SER A 144 -12.16 -0.86 -6.88
C SER A 144 -10.81 -1.32 -6.33
N CYS A 145 -10.36 -2.47 -6.69
CA CYS A 145 -9.11 -3.05 -6.23
C CYS A 145 -8.47 -3.82 -7.39
N THR A 146 -7.66 -3.13 -8.19
CA THR A 146 -7.03 -3.70 -9.39
C THR A 146 -6.21 -4.93 -9.06
N MET A 147 -6.70 -6.11 -9.40
CA MET A 147 -6.05 -7.40 -9.18
C MET A 147 -5.47 -7.91 -10.49
N LYS A 148 -4.18 -7.72 -10.70
CA LYS A 148 -3.47 -8.15 -11.92
C LYS A 148 -2.55 -9.32 -11.65
N LEU A 149 -2.48 -10.26 -12.59
CA LEU A 149 -1.39 -11.22 -12.63
C LEU A 149 -0.14 -10.55 -13.20
N ASN A 150 0.93 -10.53 -12.42
CA ASN A 150 2.17 -9.85 -12.76
C ASN A 150 3.13 -10.78 -13.51
N ALA A 151 3.97 -10.21 -14.39
CA ALA A 151 5.03 -10.95 -15.04
C ALA A 151 6.13 -11.34 -14.03
N ALA A 152 6.60 -12.60 -14.11
CA ALA A 152 7.69 -13.08 -13.25
C ALA A 152 8.96 -12.21 -13.37
N ALA A 153 9.22 -11.65 -14.56
CA ALA A 153 10.37 -10.78 -14.81
C ALA A 153 10.36 -9.50 -13.94
N GLU A 154 9.19 -8.97 -13.61
CA GLU A 154 9.04 -7.80 -12.74
C GLU A 154 9.38 -8.12 -11.28
N MET A 155 9.16 -9.37 -10.87
CA MET A 155 9.39 -9.86 -9.51
C MET A 155 10.84 -10.28 -9.23
N ILE A 156 11.58 -10.70 -10.27
CA ILE A 156 12.94 -11.24 -10.13
C ILE A 156 13.88 -10.30 -9.34
N PRO A 157 13.92 -8.98 -9.58
CA PRO A 157 14.84 -8.08 -8.88
C PRO A 157 14.68 -8.08 -7.35
N VAL A 158 13.50 -8.41 -6.83
CA VAL A 158 13.25 -8.49 -5.37
C VAL A 158 14.13 -9.57 -4.70
N THR A 159 14.53 -10.60 -5.47
CA THR A 159 15.38 -11.69 -4.98
C THR A 159 16.88 -11.39 -5.06
N TRP A 160 17.28 -10.31 -5.69
CA TRP A 160 18.70 -9.94 -5.80
C TRP A 160 19.21 -9.42 -4.46
N THR A 161 20.41 -9.85 -4.08
CA THR A 161 21.03 -9.47 -2.80
C THR A 161 21.16 -7.97 -2.63
N GLU A 162 21.46 -7.26 -3.72
CA GLU A 162 21.62 -5.81 -3.79
C GLU A 162 20.35 -5.04 -3.41
N PHE A 163 19.17 -5.67 -3.57
CA PHE A 163 17.89 -5.10 -3.15
C PHE A 163 17.35 -5.77 -1.88
N GLY A 164 17.44 -7.10 -1.78
CA GLY A 164 16.79 -7.85 -0.71
C GLY A 164 17.55 -7.87 0.63
N GLN A 165 18.88 -7.66 0.62
CA GLN A 165 19.71 -7.77 1.82
C GLN A 165 20.27 -6.43 2.32
N LEU A 166 19.83 -5.32 1.78
CA LEU A 166 20.30 -4.00 2.21
C LEU A 166 19.41 -3.46 3.35
N HIS A 167 20.07 -3.13 4.47
CA HIS A 167 19.37 -2.53 5.60
C HIS A 167 18.85 -1.12 5.27
N PRO A 168 17.62 -0.74 5.67
CA PRO A 168 17.03 0.58 5.33
C PRO A 168 17.82 1.78 5.85
N PHE A 169 18.64 1.61 6.88
CA PHE A 169 19.50 2.64 7.46
C PHE A 169 20.99 2.39 7.21
N ALA A 170 21.33 1.62 6.17
CA ALA A 170 22.70 1.53 5.71
C ALA A 170 23.23 2.92 5.29
N PRO A 171 24.54 3.20 5.44
CA PRO A 171 25.12 4.49 5.02
C PRO A 171 24.81 4.84 3.57
N ASP A 172 24.59 6.13 3.28
CA ASP A 172 24.21 6.62 1.95
C ASP A 172 25.19 6.16 0.86
N SER A 173 26.48 6.08 1.17
CA SER A 173 27.51 5.59 0.24
C SER A 173 27.31 4.12 -0.18
N GLN A 174 26.56 3.35 0.58
CA GLN A 174 26.24 1.94 0.30
C GLN A 174 24.87 1.77 -0.38
N THR A 175 24.06 2.83 -0.47
CA THR A 175 22.67 2.78 -0.95
C THR A 175 22.45 3.51 -2.26
N LEU A 176 23.52 3.85 -3.00
CA LEU A 176 23.44 4.65 -4.23
C LEU A 176 22.48 4.07 -5.28
N GLY A 177 22.45 2.74 -5.41
CA GLY A 177 21.50 2.07 -6.32
C GLY A 177 20.04 2.31 -5.94
N TYR A 178 19.70 2.24 -4.66
CA TYR A 178 18.35 2.57 -4.19
C TYR A 178 18.01 4.05 -4.35
N GLN A 179 18.97 4.95 -4.12
CA GLN A 179 18.75 6.38 -4.32
C GLN A 179 18.46 6.69 -5.79
N GLU A 180 19.24 6.10 -6.71
CA GLU A 180 19.01 6.24 -8.16
C GLU A 180 17.66 5.65 -8.59
N LEU A 181 17.33 4.45 -8.11
CA LEU A 181 16.04 3.81 -8.38
C LEU A 181 14.88 4.68 -7.89
N ALA A 182 14.94 5.16 -6.65
CA ALA A 182 13.90 5.99 -6.06
C ALA A 182 13.72 7.32 -6.82
N GLN A 183 14.84 7.96 -7.23
CA GLN A 183 14.79 9.17 -8.02
C GLN A 183 14.18 8.94 -9.39
N LYS A 184 14.60 7.88 -10.10
CA LYS A 184 14.06 7.54 -11.42
C LYS A 184 12.57 7.19 -11.33
N LEU A 185 12.18 6.35 -10.37
CA LEU A 185 10.78 5.99 -10.17
C LEU A 185 9.93 7.22 -9.84
N SER A 186 10.40 8.10 -8.95
CA SER A 186 9.69 9.36 -8.65
C SER A 186 9.53 10.24 -9.88
N THR A 187 10.56 10.34 -10.73
CA THR A 187 10.49 11.08 -12.00
C THR A 187 9.47 10.48 -12.96
N MET A 188 9.45 9.14 -13.09
CA MET A 188 8.44 8.44 -13.90
C MET A 188 7.03 8.71 -13.39
N LEU A 189 6.81 8.61 -12.08
CA LEU A 189 5.52 8.87 -11.46
C LEU A 189 5.09 10.34 -11.62
N CYS A 190 6.00 11.30 -11.49
CA CYS A 190 5.71 12.71 -11.80
C CYS A 190 5.24 12.89 -13.25
N SER A 191 5.94 12.27 -14.20
CA SER A 191 5.56 12.33 -15.62
C SER A 191 4.19 11.73 -15.89
N ILE A 192 3.87 10.59 -15.27
CA ILE A 192 2.59 9.88 -15.43
C ILE A 192 1.45 10.69 -14.83
N THR A 193 1.66 11.30 -13.67
CA THR A 193 0.61 11.96 -12.89
C THR A 193 0.47 13.45 -13.15
N GLY A 194 1.46 14.08 -13.77
CA GLY A 194 1.49 15.53 -13.97
C GLY A 194 1.76 16.32 -12.69
N TYR A 195 2.33 15.68 -11.68
CA TYR A 195 2.80 16.34 -10.45
C TYR A 195 4.27 16.77 -10.55
N ASP A 196 4.68 17.67 -9.65
CA ASP A 196 6.02 18.25 -9.63
C ASP A 196 6.97 17.53 -8.66
N ALA A 197 6.43 16.83 -7.66
CA ALA A 197 7.20 16.06 -6.70
C ALA A 197 6.43 14.83 -6.20
N VAL A 198 7.17 13.75 -5.90
CA VAL A 198 6.63 12.50 -5.35
C VAL A 198 7.49 12.04 -4.18
N SER A 199 6.84 11.60 -3.07
CA SER A 199 7.49 10.86 -1.99
C SER A 199 7.07 9.40 -2.03
N LEU A 200 8.04 8.49 -1.98
CA LEU A 200 7.83 7.03 -1.96
C LEU A 200 7.71 6.49 -0.53
N GLN A 201 7.69 7.33 0.49
CA GLN A 201 7.72 6.92 1.88
C GLN A 201 6.45 6.19 2.36
N PRO A 202 5.21 6.55 1.96
CA PRO A 202 4.01 5.88 2.46
C PRO A 202 3.94 4.41 2.06
N ASN A 203 3.60 3.53 3.02
CA ASN A 203 3.54 2.07 2.86
C ASN A 203 2.18 1.55 2.35
N SER A 204 1.20 2.42 2.20
CA SER A 204 -0.15 2.06 1.76
C SER A 204 -0.89 3.27 1.20
N GLY A 205 -2.02 3.04 0.51
CA GLY A 205 -2.90 4.11 0.07
C GLY A 205 -3.38 4.98 1.23
N ALA A 206 -3.86 4.38 2.30
CA ALA A 206 -4.32 5.12 3.50
C ALA A 206 -3.21 5.96 4.15
N GLN A 207 -1.97 5.47 4.16
CA GLN A 207 -0.83 6.24 4.64
C GLN A 207 -0.46 7.38 3.68
N GLY A 208 -0.63 7.16 2.37
CA GLY A 208 -0.55 8.22 1.35
C GLY A 208 -1.64 9.27 1.53
N GLU A 209 -2.91 8.86 1.81
CA GLU A 209 -3.99 9.79 2.15
C GLU A 209 -3.60 10.68 3.35
N TYR A 210 -3.14 10.06 4.42
CA TYR A 210 -2.69 10.78 5.61
C TYR A 210 -1.55 11.77 5.29
N ALA A 211 -0.54 11.35 4.54
CA ALA A 211 0.59 12.20 4.14
C ALA A 211 0.15 13.40 3.31
N GLY A 212 -0.75 13.18 2.35
CA GLY A 212 -1.27 14.25 1.49
C GLY A 212 -2.13 15.26 2.23
N LEU A 213 -2.98 14.80 3.16
CA LEU A 213 -3.79 15.69 3.99
C LEU A 213 -2.94 16.50 4.98
N ILE A 214 -1.86 15.91 5.54
CA ILE A 214 -0.89 16.67 6.34
C ILE A 214 -0.19 17.72 5.48
N ALA A 215 0.19 17.41 4.25
CA ALA A 215 0.81 18.39 3.36
C ALA A 215 -0.12 19.59 3.11
N ILE A 216 -1.40 19.35 2.86
CA ILE A 216 -2.42 20.41 2.74
C ILE A 216 -2.55 21.22 4.04
N GLN A 217 -2.64 20.55 5.18
CA GLN A 217 -2.78 21.22 6.47
C GLN A 217 -1.57 22.14 6.75
N ARG A 218 -0.35 21.63 6.52
CA ARG A 218 0.89 22.40 6.71
C ARG A 218 1.01 23.56 5.73
N TYR A 219 0.55 23.38 4.50
CA TYR A 219 0.48 24.47 3.53
C TYR A 219 -0.43 25.61 4.05
N HIS A 220 -1.64 25.30 4.52
CA HIS A 220 -2.52 26.31 5.10
C HIS A 220 -1.90 26.96 6.35
N GLN A 221 -1.27 26.18 7.22
CA GLN A 221 -0.58 26.71 8.41
C GLN A 221 0.57 27.67 8.04
N ALA A 222 1.36 27.33 7.02
CA ALA A 222 2.46 28.17 6.54
C ALA A 222 1.97 29.50 5.94
N ASN A 223 0.75 29.51 5.40
CA ASN A 223 0.10 30.73 4.88
C ASN A 223 -0.69 31.51 5.95
N GLY A 224 -0.67 31.06 7.23
CA GLY A 224 -1.42 31.72 8.31
C GLY A 224 -2.90 31.31 8.40
N ASP A 225 -3.33 30.35 7.60
CA ASP A 225 -4.73 29.90 7.45
C ASP A 225 -5.06 28.71 8.37
N ASN A 226 -4.61 28.75 9.63
CA ASN A 226 -4.81 27.65 10.61
C ASN A 226 -6.29 27.29 10.86
N HIS A 227 -7.20 28.17 10.50
CA HIS A 227 -8.65 27.98 10.65
C HIS A 227 -9.26 27.08 9.57
N ARG A 228 -8.56 26.83 8.45
CA ARG A 228 -9.02 25.95 7.37
C ARG A 228 -8.92 24.49 7.76
N ASN A 229 -10.04 23.92 8.19
CA ASN A 229 -10.11 22.56 8.72
C ASN A 229 -11.31 21.75 8.19
N VAL A 230 -12.04 22.25 7.19
CA VAL A 230 -13.16 21.53 6.57
C VAL A 230 -12.68 20.78 5.34
N CYS A 231 -12.96 19.48 5.29
CA CYS A 231 -12.76 18.62 4.14
C CYS A 231 -14.11 18.23 3.54
N LEU A 232 -14.36 18.62 2.29
CA LEU A 232 -15.55 18.18 1.55
C LEU A 232 -15.27 16.78 0.99
N ILE A 233 -16.25 15.88 1.08
CA ILE A 233 -16.12 14.49 0.60
C ILE A 233 -17.42 14.07 -0.10
N PRO A 234 -17.41 13.72 -1.40
CA PRO A 234 -18.59 13.19 -2.08
C PRO A 234 -19.11 11.92 -1.43
N SER A 235 -20.41 11.70 -1.47
CA SER A 235 -21.05 10.48 -0.94
C SER A 235 -20.59 9.20 -1.65
N SER A 236 -20.01 9.33 -2.84
CA SER A 236 -19.38 8.23 -3.61
C SER A 236 -17.97 7.88 -3.13
N ALA A 237 -17.36 8.64 -2.21
CA ALA A 237 -15.96 8.42 -1.82
C ALA A 237 -15.76 7.09 -1.09
N HIS A 238 -14.56 6.53 -1.21
CA HIS A 238 -14.17 5.35 -0.44
C HIS A 238 -14.18 5.65 1.07
N GLY A 239 -14.56 4.66 1.89
CA GLY A 239 -14.67 4.84 3.35
C GLY A 239 -13.37 5.24 4.06
N THR A 240 -12.20 5.05 3.44
CA THR A 240 -10.91 5.50 3.99
C THR A 240 -10.75 7.02 3.93
N ASN A 241 -11.38 7.72 2.96
CA ASN A 241 -11.22 9.16 2.82
C ASN A 241 -11.73 9.93 4.05
N PRO A 242 -12.97 9.73 4.55
CA PRO A 242 -13.42 10.40 5.76
C PRO A 242 -12.62 9.97 7.01
N ALA A 243 -12.13 8.73 7.07
CA ALA A 243 -11.29 8.26 8.16
C ALA A 243 -9.94 8.99 8.19
N SER A 244 -9.28 9.12 7.03
CA SER A 244 -8.00 9.85 6.90
C SER A 244 -8.16 11.35 7.22
N ALA A 245 -9.25 11.98 6.77
CA ALA A 245 -9.56 13.37 7.12
C ALA A 245 -9.75 13.56 8.64
N ALA A 246 -10.43 12.62 9.30
CA ALA A 246 -10.59 12.63 10.76
C ALA A 246 -9.25 12.45 11.50
N MET A 247 -8.34 11.61 10.99
CA MET A 247 -7.00 11.42 11.58
C MET A 247 -6.18 12.71 11.63
N VAL A 248 -6.33 13.59 10.65
CA VAL A 248 -5.67 14.92 10.64
C VAL A 248 -6.55 16.02 11.26
N SER A 249 -7.57 15.63 12.03
CA SER A 249 -8.48 16.53 12.73
C SER A 249 -9.29 17.49 11.83
N MET A 250 -9.53 17.09 10.58
CA MET A 250 -10.41 17.83 9.68
C MET A 250 -11.88 17.46 9.94
N LYS A 251 -12.75 18.44 9.78
CA LYS A 251 -14.21 18.26 9.82
C LYS A 251 -14.69 17.79 8.45
N VAL A 252 -15.23 16.59 8.39
CA VAL A 252 -15.81 16.04 7.16
C VAL A 252 -17.20 16.65 6.91
N VAL A 253 -17.41 17.11 5.69
CA VAL A 253 -18.71 17.59 5.19
C VAL A 253 -19.02 16.84 3.90
N VAL A 254 -20.13 16.11 3.91
CA VAL A 254 -20.54 15.28 2.75
C VAL A 254 -21.16 16.14 1.67
N VAL A 255 -20.77 15.91 0.43
CA VAL A 255 -21.36 16.47 -0.79
C VAL A 255 -22.19 15.37 -1.46
N ALA A 256 -23.42 15.70 -1.87
CA ALA A 256 -24.30 14.76 -2.54
C ALA A 256 -23.80 14.42 -3.96
N CYS A 257 -24.19 13.22 -4.43
CA CYS A 257 -24.08 12.83 -5.83
C CYS A 257 -25.47 12.85 -6.49
N ASP A 258 -25.50 13.09 -7.81
CA ASP A 258 -26.71 13.02 -8.62
C ASP A 258 -27.13 11.58 -8.92
N GLU A 259 -28.26 11.40 -9.62
CA GLU A 259 -28.78 10.07 -9.99
C GLU A 259 -27.89 9.33 -11.00
N GLN A 260 -27.00 10.02 -11.69
CA GLN A 260 -26.02 9.45 -12.63
C GLN A 260 -24.71 9.08 -11.92
N GLY A 261 -24.58 9.38 -10.62
CA GLY A 261 -23.41 9.08 -9.82
C GLY A 261 -22.30 10.13 -9.87
N ASN A 262 -22.56 11.31 -10.46
CA ASN A 262 -21.62 12.44 -10.47
C ASN A 262 -21.79 13.30 -9.21
N ILE A 263 -20.80 14.13 -8.89
CA ILE A 263 -20.91 15.13 -7.81
C ILE A 263 -21.99 16.16 -8.18
N ASP A 264 -22.96 16.37 -7.29
CA ASP A 264 -23.96 17.42 -7.47
C ASP A 264 -23.29 18.80 -7.31
N LEU A 265 -23.11 19.50 -8.44
CA LEU A 265 -22.45 20.80 -8.49
C LEU A 265 -23.21 21.90 -7.74
N ASN A 266 -24.52 21.77 -7.52
CA ASN A 266 -25.33 22.75 -6.76
C ASN A 266 -25.14 22.53 -5.26
N ASP A 267 -25.15 21.26 -4.80
CA ASP A 267 -24.85 20.95 -3.42
C ASP A 267 -23.39 21.30 -3.09
N LEU A 268 -22.45 20.97 -3.99
CA LEU A 268 -21.05 21.40 -3.85
C LEU A 268 -20.92 22.91 -3.64
N GLN A 269 -21.56 23.71 -4.49
CA GLN A 269 -21.51 25.18 -4.36
C GLN A 269 -22.11 25.65 -3.03
N THR A 270 -23.23 25.06 -2.63
CA THR A 270 -23.87 25.37 -1.34
C THR A 270 -22.93 25.07 -0.16
N LYS A 271 -22.22 23.91 -0.18
CA LYS A 271 -21.25 23.55 0.86
C LYS A 271 -20.01 24.46 0.85
N ILE A 272 -19.53 24.83 -0.33
CA ILE A 272 -18.43 25.80 -0.47
C ILE A 272 -18.82 27.14 0.16
N ASP A 273 -20.00 27.65 -0.14
CA ASP A 273 -20.45 28.94 0.38
C ASP A 273 -20.66 28.91 1.90
N GLN A 274 -21.17 27.79 2.44
CA GLN A 274 -21.35 27.60 3.88
C GLN A 274 -20.03 27.53 4.65
N HIS A 275 -18.96 27.00 4.02
CA HIS A 275 -17.69 26.72 4.67
C HIS A 275 -16.50 27.48 4.07
N ARG A 276 -16.74 28.49 3.25
CA ARG A 276 -15.72 29.23 2.48
C ARG A 276 -14.49 29.60 3.28
N ASP A 277 -14.65 30.14 4.47
CA ASP A 277 -13.55 30.63 5.31
C ASP A 277 -12.74 29.44 5.91
N ASN A 278 -13.42 28.33 6.19
CA ASN A 278 -12.83 27.17 6.83
C ASN A 278 -12.49 26.03 5.87
N LEU A 279 -12.75 26.19 4.56
CA LEU A 279 -12.53 25.15 3.57
C LEU A 279 -11.04 24.90 3.41
N SER A 280 -10.60 23.69 3.79
CA SER A 280 -9.24 23.20 3.62
C SER A 280 -9.05 22.50 2.28
N CYS A 281 -9.90 21.52 2.01
CA CYS A 281 -9.79 20.73 0.78
C CYS A 281 -11.11 20.01 0.43
N ILE A 282 -11.12 19.43 -0.77
CA ILE A 282 -12.04 18.36 -1.16
C ILE A 282 -11.23 17.08 -1.39
N MET A 283 -11.78 15.91 -1.05
CA MET A 283 -11.25 14.61 -1.48
C MET A 283 -12.20 14.00 -2.51
N ILE A 284 -11.70 13.76 -3.71
CA ILE A 284 -12.45 13.13 -4.81
C ILE A 284 -11.75 11.88 -5.30
N THR A 285 -12.49 10.95 -5.85
CA THR A 285 -11.95 9.78 -6.58
C THR A 285 -12.25 9.95 -8.07
N TYR A 286 -11.27 9.71 -8.94
CA TYR A 286 -11.46 9.81 -10.38
C TYR A 286 -10.73 8.68 -11.14
N PRO A 287 -11.42 7.97 -12.07
CA PRO A 287 -12.87 7.93 -12.21
C PRO A 287 -13.55 7.63 -10.88
N SER A 288 -14.82 8.02 -10.71
CA SER A 288 -15.53 7.85 -9.44
C SER A 288 -15.70 6.37 -9.09
N THR A 289 -15.89 6.04 -7.81
CA THR A 289 -16.21 4.68 -7.37
C THR A 289 -17.55 4.16 -7.92
N HIS A 290 -18.34 5.02 -8.56
CA HIS A 290 -19.51 4.61 -9.35
C HIS A 290 -19.14 4.03 -10.73
N GLY A 291 -17.84 3.93 -11.05
CA GLY A 291 -17.35 3.36 -12.31
C GLY A 291 -17.54 4.29 -13.52
N VAL A 292 -17.65 5.59 -13.31
CA VAL A 292 -17.87 6.57 -14.38
C VAL A 292 -16.85 7.70 -14.37
N TYR A 293 -16.52 8.21 -15.56
CA TYR A 293 -15.75 9.44 -15.73
C TYR A 293 -16.66 10.63 -15.47
N GLU A 294 -16.35 11.39 -14.43
CA GLU A 294 -17.09 12.58 -14.04
C GLU A 294 -16.73 13.74 -14.95
N GLU A 295 -17.66 14.15 -15.81
CA GLU A 295 -17.42 15.20 -16.82
C GLU A 295 -17.19 16.59 -16.19
N GLY A 296 -17.76 16.82 -15.01
CA GLY A 296 -17.65 18.07 -14.26
C GLY A 296 -16.40 18.20 -13.39
N VAL A 297 -15.48 17.25 -13.39
CA VAL A 297 -14.37 17.20 -12.43
C VAL A 297 -13.48 18.46 -12.44
N GLN A 298 -13.21 19.04 -13.60
CA GLN A 298 -12.42 20.27 -13.70
C GLN A 298 -13.16 21.46 -13.06
N GLN A 299 -14.48 21.55 -13.24
CA GLN A 299 -15.28 22.59 -12.59
C GLN A 299 -15.31 22.43 -11.06
N VAL A 300 -15.28 21.18 -10.57
CA VAL A 300 -15.12 20.90 -9.13
C VAL A 300 -13.80 21.47 -8.63
N CYS A 301 -12.68 21.18 -9.30
CA CYS A 301 -11.36 21.69 -8.96
C CYS A 301 -11.33 23.23 -8.96
N GLU A 302 -11.81 23.87 -10.01
CA GLU A 302 -11.86 25.33 -10.16
C GLU A 302 -12.64 26.00 -9.03
N ARG A 303 -13.80 25.46 -8.65
CA ARG A 303 -14.63 26.03 -7.57
C ARG A 303 -13.95 25.92 -6.20
N ILE A 304 -13.27 24.82 -5.92
CA ILE A 304 -12.50 24.61 -4.68
C ILE A 304 -11.34 25.60 -4.61
N HIS A 305 -10.55 25.73 -5.69
CA HIS A 305 -9.44 26.69 -5.76
C HIS A 305 -9.92 28.14 -5.61
N ALA A 306 -11.03 28.51 -6.25
CA ALA A 306 -11.62 29.84 -6.11
C ALA A 306 -12.08 30.18 -4.66
N ALA A 307 -12.30 29.14 -3.85
CA ALA A 307 -12.59 29.28 -2.42
C ALA A 307 -11.35 29.20 -1.51
N GLY A 308 -10.14 29.03 -2.09
CA GLY A 308 -8.87 28.91 -1.37
C GLY A 308 -8.60 27.52 -0.80
N GLY A 309 -9.41 26.52 -1.16
CA GLY A 309 -9.20 25.12 -0.80
C GLY A 309 -8.22 24.40 -1.75
N GLN A 310 -7.76 23.21 -1.36
CA GLN A 310 -6.93 22.31 -2.16
C GLN A 310 -7.72 21.12 -2.65
N VAL A 311 -7.31 20.53 -3.77
CA VAL A 311 -7.95 19.33 -4.33
C VAL A 311 -7.09 18.11 -4.09
N TYR A 312 -7.58 17.20 -3.25
CA TYR A 312 -7.04 15.87 -3.08
C TYR A 312 -7.75 14.89 -4.02
N LEU A 313 -7.02 14.23 -4.90
CA LEU A 313 -7.55 13.18 -5.76
C LEU A 313 -7.07 11.81 -5.27
N ASP A 314 -8.02 10.95 -4.91
CA ASP A 314 -7.73 9.54 -4.59
C ASP A 314 -7.25 8.83 -5.86
N GLY A 315 -5.98 8.41 -5.85
CA GLY A 315 -5.32 7.82 -7.01
C GLY A 315 -5.46 6.30 -7.11
N ALA A 316 -6.39 5.69 -6.38
CA ALA A 316 -6.64 4.25 -6.45
C ALA A 316 -7.03 3.79 -7.87
N ASN A 317 -7.72 4.63 -8.63
CA ASN A 317 -8.24 4.33 -9.98
C ASN A 317 -7.31 4.78 -11.12
N MET A 318 -6.00 4.85 -10.89
CA MET A 318 -5.01 5.19 -11.94
C MET A 318 -5.05 4.24 -13.14
N ASN A 319 -5.54 3.02 -12.97
CA ASN A 319 -5.67 2.03 -14.06
C ASN A 319 -6.58 2.51 -15.23
N ALA A 320 -7.40 3.51 -14.98
CA ALA A 320 -8.26 4.14 -15.99
C ALA A 320 -7.71 5.49 -16.50
N GLN A 321 -6.52 5.91 -16.10
CA GLN A 321 -6.01 7.26 -16.39
C GLN A 321 -4.68 7.27 -17.14
N VAL A 322 -3.76 6.34 -16.83
CA VAL A 322 -2.39 6.37 -17.34
C VAL A 322 -2.33 6.47 -18.85
N GLY A 323 -1.66 7.50 -19.37
CA GLY A 323 -1.51 7.75 -20.80
C GLY A 323 -2.74 8.35 -21.50
N LEU A 324 -3.88 8.47 -20.82
CA LEU A 324 -5.11 9.11 -21.34
C LEU A 324 -5.37 10.46 -20.70
N THR A 325 -5.18 10.55 -19.39
CA THR A 325 -5.28 11.78 -18.59
C THR A 325 -4.33 11.68 -17.40
N SER A 326 -4.30 12.71 -16.55
CA SER A 326 -3.51 12.67 -15.33
C SER A 326 -4.15 13.51 -14.23
N PRO A 327 -3.95 13.16 -12.95
CA PRO A 327 -4.46 13.93 -11.81
C PRO A 327 -4.07 15.40 -11.88
N GLY A 328 -2.82 15.70 -12.19
CA GLY A 328 -2.32 17.07 -12.30
C GLY A 328 -2.92 17.85 -13.46
N PHE A 329 -3.31 17.21 -14.58
CA PHE A 329 -4.01 17.83 -15.70
C PHE A 329 -5.49 18.11 -15.37
N ILE A 330 -6.12 17.21 -14.63
CA ILE A 330 -7.50 17.37 -14.17
C ILE A 330 -7.65 18.60 -13.26
N GLY A 331 -6.60 18.97 -12.53
CA GLY A 331 -6.58 20.13 -11.65
C GLY A 331 -6.42 19.78 -10.16
N SER A 332 -6.03 18.55 -9.84
CA SER A 332 -5.73 18.19 -8.44
C SER A 332 -4.36 18.68 -8.01
N ASP A 333 -4.23 18.97 -6.71
CA ASP A 333 -3.02 19.49 -6.07
C ASP A 333 -2.18 18.37 -5.47
N VAL A 334 -2.83 17.30 -5.03
CA VAL A 334 -2.21 16.17 -4.37
C VAL A 334 -2.98 14.88 -4.65
N SER A 335 -2.24 13.77 -4.79
CA SER A 335 -2.84 12.44 -4.95
C SER A 335 -1.90 11.38 -4.39
N HIS A 336 -2.46 10.41 -3.64
CA HIS A 336 -1.73 9.18 -3.42
C HIS A 336 -1.90 8.24 -4.61
N LEU A 337 -0.95 7.34 -4.78
CA LEU A 337 -1.00 6.25 -5.74
C LEU A 337 -0.99 4.91 -4.99
N ASN A 338 -1.48 3.87 -5.64
CA ASN A 338 -1.36 2.51 -5.13
C ASN A 338 -0.49 1.70 -6.11
N LEU A 339 0.82 1.58 -5.81
CA LEU A 339 1.71 0.81 -6.70
C LEU A 339 1.34 -0.67 -6.72
N HIS A 340 0.68 -1.16 -5.67
CA HIS A 340 0.13 -2.50 -5.56
C HIS A 340 -1.22 -2.69 -6.29
N LYS A 341 -1.64 -1.73 -7.10
CA LYS A 341 -2.77 -1.80 -8.04
C LYS A 341 -2.27 -1.61 -9.47
N THR A 342 -2.28 -0.40 -9.98
CA THR A 342 -1.92 -0.06 -11.36
C THR A 342 -0.49 -0.42 -11.74
N PHE A 343 0.47 -0.35 -10.81
CA PHE A 343 1.90 -0.53 -11.09
C PHE A 343 2.47 -1.86 -10.59
N CYS A 344 1.64 -2.90 -10.61
CA CYS A 344 2.01 -4.33 -10.56
C CYS A 344 2.66 -4.87 -9.28
N ILE A 345 2.81 -4.11 -8.21
CA ILE A 345 3.21 -4.71 -6.95
C ILE A 345 2.11 -5.67 -6.49
N PRO A 346 2.39 -6.95 -6.18
CA PRO A 346 1.39 -7.87 -5.68
C PRO A 346 0.75 -7.38 -4.38
N HIS A 347 -0.53 -7.69 -4.17
CA HIS A 347 -1.21 -7.33 -2.92
C HIS A 347 -0.71 -8.09 -1.69
N GLY A 348 0.04 -9.19 -1.87
CA GLY A 348 0.82 -9.88 -0.85
C GLY A 348 0.03 -10.41 0.35
N GLY A 349 -1.26 -10.71 0.18
CA GLY A 349 -2.08 -11.24 1.28
C GLY A 349 -2.28 -10.26 2.45
N GLY A 350 -2.32 -8.97 2.18
CA GLY A 350 -2.51 -7.92 3.17
C GLY A 350 -1.32 -6.97 3.35
N GLY A 351 -0.36 -7.03 2.48
CA GLY A 351 0.88 -6.25 2.42
C GLY A 351 1.99 -7.06 1.77
N PRO A 352 3.18 -6.50 1.57
CA PRO A 352 3.52 -5.09 1.66
C PRO A 352 2.88 -4.28 0.54
N GLY A 353 2.70 -2.98 0.78
CA GLY A 353 2.21 -2.03 -0.20
C GLY A 353 3.11 -0.80 -0.31
N VAL A 354 2.87 0.03 -1.31
CA VAL A 354 3.46 1.37 -1.43
C VAL A 354 2.38 2.31 -1.94
N GLY A 355 2.20 3.42 -1.22
CA GLY A 355 1.25 4.47 -1.55
C GLY A 355 1.94 5.82 -1.76
N PRO A 356 2.71 6.02 -2.85
CA PRO A 356 3.41 7.27 -3.09
C PRO A 356 2.46 8.45 -3.07
N ILE A 357 2.93 9.58 -2.53
CA ILE A 357 2.19 10.83 -2.55
C ILE A 357 2.83 11.79 -3.54
N GLY A 358 2.06 12.17 -4.56
CA GLY A 358 2.43 13.16 -5.56
C GLY A 358 1.77 14.49 -5.31
N VAL A 359 2.46 15.60 -5.54
CA VAL A 359 1.97 16.94 -5.26
C VAL A 359 2.40 17.96 -6.32
N LYS A 360 1.62 19.03 -6.46
CA LYS A 360 2.02 20.25 -7.17
C LYS A 360 3.10 21.00 -6.40
N SER A 361 3.86 21.83 -7.09
CA SER A 361 5.05 22.54 -6.59
C SER A 361 4.83 23.28 -5.27
N HIS A 362 3.69 23.93 -5.07
CA HIS A 362 3.37 24.67 -3.85
C HIS A 362 3.22 23.78 -2.61
N LEU A 363 2.89 22.49 -2.78
CA LEU A 363 2.80 21.51 -1.70
C LEU A 363 4.10 20.71 -1.50
N SER A 364 5.05 20.77 -2.44
CA SER A 364 6.32 20.04 -2.38
C SER A 364 7.11 20.25 -1.08
N PRO A 365 7.21 21.49 -0.51
CA PRO A 365 7.92 21.69 0.76
C PRO A 365 7.29 20.97 1.97
N PHE A 366 6.07 20.47 1.83
CA PHE A 366 5.30 19.85 2.91
C PHE A 366 5.19 18.32 2.80
N LEU A 367 5.90 17.72 1.84
CA LEU A 367 6.01 16.26 1.74
C LEU A 367 6.71 15.65 2.97
N PRO A 368 6.45 14.37 3.30
CA PRO A 368 7.12 13.69 4.40
C PRO A 368 8.63 13.73 4.25
N GLY A 369 9.32 14.11 5.33
CA GLY A 369 10.76 13.97 5.48
C GLY A 369 11.11 12.77 6.37
N HIS A 370 12.36 12.66 6.79
CA HIS A 370 12.80 11.65 7.74
C HIS A 370 13.95 12.17 8.58
N ILE A 371 14.00 11.82 9.87
CA ILE A 371 15.05 12.28 10.79
C ILE A 371 16.44 11.79 10.37
N ASP A 372 16.52 10.64 9.75
CA ASP A 372 17.77 10.05 9.26
C ASP A 372 18.08 10.41 7.80
N SER A 373 17.27 11.26 7.14
CA SER A 373 17.60 11.75 5.82
C SER A 373 18.64 12.87 5.93
N HIS A 374 19.75 12.74 5.24
CA HIS A 374 20.78 13.79 5.16
C HIS A 374 20.37 14.97 4.26
N GLN A 375 19.17 14.96 3.72
CA GLN A 375 18.64 16.08 2.95
C GLN A 375 18.23 17.22 3.91
N PRO A 376 18.70 18.45 3.67
CA PRO A 376 18.44 19.58 4.56
C PRO A 376 16.99 20.10 4.53
N GLN A 377 16.07 19.37 3.95
CA GLN A 377 14.66 19.75 3.93
C GLN A 377 14.02 19.45 5.30
N SER A 378 13.65 20.52 5.93
CA SER A 378 13.23 20.72 7.30
C SER A 378 11.92 20.06 7.72
N ASN A 379 11.34 19.16 6.96
CA ASN A 379 10.14 18.44 7.36
C ASN A 379 10.51 17.22 8.19
N GLN A 380 10.49 17.41 9.50
CA GLN A 380 10.85 16.39 10.49
C GLN A 380 9.71 15.41 10.77
N TYR A 381 8.66 15.34 9.94
CA TYR A 381 7.66 14.31 10.13
C TYR A 381 7.87 13.18 9.13
N ALA A 382 7.76 11.97 9.63
CA ALA A 382 7.77 10.76 8.83
C ALA A 382 6.40 10.06 8.95
N VAL A 383 5.98 9.38 7.89
CA VAL A 383 4.77 8.56 7.89
C VAL A 383 5.09 7.07 7.92
N SER A 384 6.36 6.71 7.75
CA SER A 384 6.85 5.34 7.93
C SER A 384 8.18 5.32 8.66
N ALA A 385 8.57 4.14 9.17
CA ALA A 385 9.80 3.97 9.93
C ALA A 385 11.07 4.11 9.07
N ALA A 386 10.99 3.76 7.79
CA ALA A 386 12.11 3.85 6.85
C ALA A 386 11.91 4.99 5.84
N THR A 387 13.01 5.58 5.36
CA THR A 387 13.01 6.72 4.44
C THR A 387 12.24 6.45 3.14
N LEU A 388 12.37 5.25 2.60
CA LEU A 388 11.70 4.81 1.37
C LEU A 388 10.51 3.87 1.63
N GLY A 389 10.03 3.79 2.89
CA GLY A 389 8.91 2.91 3.23
C GLY A 389 9.20 1.44 2.92
N SER A 390 8.45 0.85 2.00
CA SER A 390 8.61 -0.54 1.54
C SER A 390 9.63 -0.65 0.40
N ALA A 391 10.88 -0.29 0.64
CA ALA A 391 11.91 -0.12 -0.40
C ALA A 391 12.13 -1.37 -1.27
N SER A 392 12.13 -2.57 -0.68
CA SER A 392 12.46 -3.82 -1.39
C SER A 392 11.50 -4.19 -2.54
N ILE A 393 10.29 -3.62 -2.57
CA ILE A 393 9.31 -3.87 -3.63
C ILE A 393 9.22 -2.76 -4.68
N LEU A 394 9.93 -1.64 -4.50
CA LEU A 394 10.01 -0.56 -5.50
C LEU A 394 10.56 -1.03 -6.87
N PRO A 395 11.52 -1.97 -6.92
CA PRO A 395 12.01 -2.52 -8.18
C PRO A 395 10.92 -3.09 -9.08
N ILE A 396 9.82 -3.62 -8.52
CA ILE A 396 8.71 -4.19 -9.29
C ILE A 396 8.05 -3.11 -10.16
N SER A 397 7.63 -2.01 -9.57
CA SER A 397 7.01 -0.91 -10.32
C SER A 397 7.99 -0.24 -11.27
N TYR A 398 9.26 -0.12 -10.87
CA TYR A 398 10.30 0.40 -11.76
C TYR A 398 10.48 -0.50 -13.00
N ALA A 399 10.55 -1.82 -12.81
CA ALA A 399 10.66 -2.79 -13.90
C ALA A 399 9.43 -2.74 -14.80
N TYR A 400 8.22 -2.74 -14.22
CA TYR A 400 6.95 -2.65 -14.96
C TYR A 400 6.91 -1.41 -15.87
N ILE A 401 7.13 -0.22 -15.31
CA ILE A 401 7.09 1.03 -16.08
C ILE A 401 8.16 1.03 -17.16
N SER A 402 9.37 0.54 -16.85
CA SER A 402 10.50 0.50 -17.80
C SER A 402 10.26 -0.48 -18.95
N MET A 403 9.66 -1.64 -18.66
CA MET A 403 9.36 -2.68 -19.67
C MET A 403 8.19 -2.28 -20.56
N MET A 404 7.14 -1.69 -19.97
CA MET A 404 5.95 -1.26 -20.72
C MET A 404 6.21 -0.03 -21.58
N GLY A 405 6.98 0.92 -21.06
CA GLY A 405 7.17 2.22 -21.69
C GLY A 405 5.85 3.01 -21.83
N GLU A 406 5.90 4.17 -22.46
CA GLU A 406 4.73 5.04 -22.66
C GLU A 406 3.60 4.32 -23.44
N ALA A 407 3.95 3.65 -24.53
CA ALA A 407 2.97 2.99 -25.40
C ALA A 407 2.28 1.82 -24.68
N GLY A 408 3.05 0.99 -23.95
CA GLY A 408 2.51 -0.15 -23.22
C GLY A 408 1.63 0.28 -22.05
N LEU A 409 2.02 1.28 -21.27
CA LEU A 409 1.20 1.82 -20.19
C LEU A 409 -0.13 2.39 -20.67
N LYS A 410 -0.12 3.13 -21.79
CA LYS A 410 -1.35 3.62 -22.43
C LYS A 410 -2.23 2.48 -22.91
N GLN A 411 -1.65 1.49 -23.59
CA GLN A 411 -2.38 0.31 -24.07
C GLN A 411 -3.01 -0.48 -22.91
N ALA A 412 -2.30 -0.63 -21.80
CA ALA A 412 -2.84 -1.27 -20.59
C ALA A 412 -4.11 -0.56 -20.09
N THR A 413 -4.10 0.77 -20.00
CA THR A 413 -5.27 1.56 -19.63
C THR A 413 -6.42 1.41 -20.63
N GLU A 414 -6.13 1.47 -21.92
CA GLU A 414 -7.14 1.30 -22.97
C GLU A 414 -7.79 -0.08 -22.90
N LEU A 415 -7.00 -1.15 -22.67
CA LEU A 415 -7.52 -2.50 -22.51
C LEU A 415 -8.33 -2.68 -21.21
N ALA A 416 -7.91 -2.08 -20.11
CA ALA A 416 -8.68 -2.14 -18.86
C ALA A 416 -10.09 -1.55 -19.04
N ILE A 417 -10.19 -0.39 -19.72
CA ILE A 417 -11.47 0.25 -20.04
C ILE A 417 -12.27 -0.61 -21.03
N LEU A 418 -11.62 -1.15 -22.05
CA LEU A 418 -12.26 -2.02 -23.05
C LEU A 418 -12.85 -3.27 -22.38
N ASN A 419 -12.08 -3.96 -21.55
CA ASN A 419 -12.50 -5.17 -20.85
C ASN A 419 -13.71 -4.93 -19.96
N ALA A 420 -13.73 -3.84 -19.18
CA ALA A 420 -14.87 -3.48 -18.34
C ALA A 420 -16.14 -3.21 -19.18
N ASN A 421 -15.99 -2.49 -20.29
CA ASN A 421 -17.12 -2.23 -21.20
C ASN A 421 -17.58 -3.51 -21.93
N TYR A 422 -16.66 -4.42 -22.26
CA TYR A 422 -17.01 -5.72 -22.81
C TYR A 422 -17.86 -6.55 -21.84
N VAL A 423 -17.42 -6.68 -20.60
CA VAL A 423 -18.16 -7.39 -19.55
C VAL A 423 -19.55 -6.74 -19.33
N MET A 424 -19.58 -5.40 -19.22
CA MET A 424 -20.83 -4.64 -19.09
C MET A 424 -21.80 -4.95 -20.24
N GLU A 425 -21.37 -4.89 -21.50
CA GLU A 425 -22.24 -5.14 -22.65
C GLU A 425 -22.71 -6.59 -22.74
N ARG A 426 -21.85 -7.57 -22.40
CA ARG A 426 -22.22 -9.00 -22.34
C ARG A 426 -23.28 -9.28 -21.28
N LEU A 427 -23.17 -8.63 -20.12
CA LEU A 427 -24.08 -8.85 -18.98
C LEU A 427 -25.35 -8.01 -19.06
N ARG A 428 -25.36 -6.88 -19.77
CA ARG A 428 -26.49 -5.94 -19.86
C ARG A 428 -27.87 -6.56 -20.21
N PRO A 429 -27.97 -7.60 -21.07
CA PRO A 429 -29.26 -8.25 -21.34
C PRO A 429 -29.83 -9.05 -20.14
N HIS A 430 -29.00 -9.39 -19.18
CA HIS A 430 -29.28 -10.28 -18.07
C HIS A 430 -29.32 -9.58 -16.70
N TYR A 431 -28.54 -8.50 -16.55
CA TYR A 431 -28.37 -7.74 -15.33
C TYR A 431 -28.44 -6.23 -15.61
N SER A 432 -29.00 -5.49 -14.66
CA SER A 432 -28.97 -4.03 -14.73
C SER A 432 -27.60 -3.51 -14.35
N VAL A 433 -27.04 -2.59 -15.13
CA VAL A 433 -25.82 -1.83 -14.78
C VAL A 433 -26.25 -0.49 -14.18
N LEU A 434 -25.83 -0.24 -12.92
CA LEU A 434 -26.38 0.84 -12.12
C LEU A 434 -25.99 2.23 -12.66
N TYR A 435 -24.69 2.45 -12.92
CA TYR A 435 -24.18 3.71 -13.41
C TYR A 435 -23.47 3.57 -14.74
N ARG A 436 -23.66 4.52 -15.60
CA ARG A 436 -23.02 4.63 -16.91
C ARG A 436 -22.88 6.12 -17.23
N GLY A 437 -21.75 6.52 -17.82
CA GLY A 437 -21.58 7.88 -18.30
C GLY A 437 -22.60 8.26 -19.37
N THR A 438 -22.63 9.54 -19.77
CA THR A 438 -23.59 10.11 -20.73
C THR A 438 -23.64 9.38 -22.06
N GLN A 439 -22.53 8.73 -22.46
CA GLN A 439 -22.44 7.90 -23.67
C GLN A 439 -22.82 6.41 -23.45
N GLY A 440 -23.32 6.06 -22.26
CA GLY A 440 -23.71 4.69 -21.90
C GLY A 440 -22.53 3.76 -21.65
N ARG A 441 -21.33 4.29 -21.38
CA ARG A 441 -20.09 3.55 -21.14
C ARG A 441 -19.69 3.63 -19.66
N VAL A 442 -18.87 2.67 -19.25
CA VAL A 442 -18.21 2.64 -17.94
C VAL A 442 -16.70 2.92 -18.08
N ALA A 443 -16.04 3.21 -16.98
CA ALA A 443 -14.59 3.34 -16.93
C ALA A 443 -13.92 1.94 -16.95
N HIS A 444 -13.06 1.62 -16.00
CA HIS A 444 -12.36 0.34 -15.90
C HIS A 444 -13.08 -0.71 -15.01
N GLU A 445 -14.23 -0.33 -14.46
CA GLU A 445 -15.07 -1.18 -13.61
C GLU A 445 -16.55 -0.89 -13.87
N CYS A 446 -17.43 -1.83 -13.53
CA CYS A 446 -18.87 -1.66 -13.65
C CYS A 446 -19.62 -2.18 -12.42
N ILE A 447 -20.76 -1.57 -12.12
CA ILE A 447 -21.62 -1.93 -10.99
C ILE A 447 -22.87 -2.64 -11.49
N ILE A 448 -23.01 -3.90 -11.11
CA ILE A 448 -24.17 -4.74 -11.43
C ILE A 448 -25.18 -4.62 -10.29
N ASP A 449 -26.39 -4.17 -10.60
CA ASP A 449 -27.48 -3.98 -9.63
C ASP A 449 -28.26 -5.29 -9.42
N ILE A 450 -28.14 -5.87 -8.25
CA ILE A 450 -28.83 -7.11 -7.88
C ILE A 450 -30.15 -6.86 -7.16
N ARG A 451 -30.44 -5.64 -6.73
CA ARG A 451 -31.65 -5.30 -5.96
C ARG A 451 -32.97 -5.69 -6.66
N PRO A 452 -33.15 -5.47 -7.99
CA PRO A 452 -34.35 -5.92 -8.68
C PRO A 452 -34.49 -7.45 -8.71
N ILE A 453 -33.37 -8.16 -8.85
CA ILE A 453 -33.32 -9.63 -8.83
C ILE A 453 -33.68 -10.13 -7.46
N LYS A 454 -33.10 -9.58 -6.40
CA LYS A 454 -33.40 -9.93 -5.01
C LYS A 454 -34.89 -9.72 -4.66
N ALA A 455 -35.45 -8.59 -5.09
CA ALA A 455 -36.87 -8.30 -4.87
C ALA A 455 -37.80 -9.31 -5.56
N ALA A 456 -37.41 -9.85 -6.71
CA ALA A 456 -38.25 -10.76 -7.51
C ALA A 456 -38.03 -12.25 -7.17
N SER A 457 -36.86 -12.65 -6.68
CA SER A 457 -36.50 -14.07 -6.49
C SER A 457 -36.13 -14.43 -5.04
N GLY A 458 -35.78 -13.44 -4.21
CA GLY A 458 -35.16 -13.66 -2.90
C GLY A 458 -33.64 -13.87 -2.95
N ILE A 459 -33.05 -14.12 -4.14
CA ILE A 459 -31.59 -14.35 -4.31
C ILE A 459 -30.82 -13.04 -4.20
N SER A 460 -29.86 -13.01 -3.30
CA SER A 460 -29.05 -11.82 -2.98
C SER A 460 -27.73 -11.78 -3.77
N GLU A 461 -27.03 -10.66 -3.65
CA GLU A 461 -25.66 -10.50 -4.15
C GLU A 461 -24.68 -11.49 -3.49
N GLU A 462 -24.92 -11.85 -2.22
CA GLU A 462 -24.15 -12.86 -1.50
C GLU A 462 -24.33 -14.26 -2.08
N ASP A 463 -25.58 -14.63 -2.44
CA ASP A 463 -25.87 -15.92 -3.05
C ASP A 463 -25.20 -16.04 -4.42
N ILE A 464 -25.24 -14.99 -5.25
CA ILE A 464 -24.55 -14.95 -6.53
C ILE A 464 -23.04 -15.06 -6.33
N ALA A 465 -22.47 -14.35 -5.35
CA ALA A 465 -21.05 -14.42 -5.03
C ALA A 465 -20.62 -15.84 -4.64
N LYS A 466 -21.38 -16.52 -3.79
CA LYS A 466 -21.13 -17.92 -3.41
C LYS A 466 -21.28 -18.87 -4.60
N ARG A 467 -22.28 -18.65 -5.44
CA ARG A 467 -22.48 -19.48 -6.64
C ARG A 467 -21.34 -19.31 -7.66
N LEU A 468 -20.78 -18.11 -7.81
CA LEU A 468 -19.58 -17.88 -8.62
C LEU A 468 -18.38 -18.72 -8.14
N MET A 469 -18.26 -18.98 -6.83
CA MET A 469 -17.19 -19.85 -6.31
C MET A 469 -17.37 -21.30 -6.81
N ASP A 470 -18.61 -21.78 -6.95
CA ASP A 470 -18.88 -23.11 -7.53
C ASP A 470 -18.51 -23.17 -9.03
N TYR A 471 -18.62 -22.04 -9.74
CA TYR A 471 -18.16 -21.90 -11.12
C TYR A 471 -16.63 -21.68 -11.24
N GLY A 472 -15.91 -21.70 -10.10
CA GLY A 472 -14.45 -21.56 -10.07
C GLY A 472 -13.99 -20.12 -10.25
N PHE A 473 -14.69 -19.15 -9.64
CA PHE A 473 -14.30 -17.74 -9.60
C PHE A 473 -14.17 -17.23 -8.18
N HIS A 474 -13.29 -16.27 -7.98
CA HIS A 474 -13.40 -15.36 -6.86
C HIS A 474 -14.55 -14.38 -7.12
N ALA A 475 -15.38 -14.13 -6.11
CA ALA A 475 -16.49 -13.20 -6.26
C ALA A 475 -16.04 -11.75 -6.47
N PRO A 476 -16.80 -10.93 -7.20
CA PRO A 476 -16.62 -9.47 -7.23
C PRO A 476 -16.86 -8.84 -5.85
N THR A 477 -16.48 -7.58 -5.70
CA THR A 477 -16.79 -6.81 -4.49
C THR A 477 -18.29 -6.66 -4.32
N MET A 478 -18.79 -7.04 -3.14
CA MET A 478 -20.22 -7.02 -2.82
C MET A 478 -20.64 -5.75 -2.08
N SER A 479 -21.85 -5.25 -2.38
CA SER A 479 -22.51 -4.15 -1.63
C SER A 479 -21.62 -2.90 -1.47
N PHE A 480 -20.81 -2.59 -2.47
CA PHE A 480 -19.98 -1.39 -2.52
C PHE A 480 -19.95 -0.83 -3.96
N PRO A 481 -20.00 0.49 -4.15
CA PRO A 481 -20.31 1.53 -3.14
C PRO A 481 -21.79 1.58 -2.75
N VAL A 482 -22.63 0.81 -3.42
CA VAL A 482 -24.08 0.75 -3.18
C VAL A 482 -24.46 -0.63 -2.65
N ALA A 483 -25.23 -0.67 -1.58
CA ALA A 483 -25.74 -1.91 -1.02
C ALA A 483 -26.58 -2.69 -2.04
N GLY A 484 -26.42 -4.02 -2.09
CA GLY A 484 -27.16 -4.89 -3.01
C GLY A 484 -26.61 -4.90 -4.44
N THR A 485 -25.34 -4.59 -4.62
CA THR A 485 -24.66 -4.59 -5.93
C THR A 485 -23.42 -5.47 -5.95
N LEU A 486 -22.93 -5.78 -7.14
CA LEU A 486 -21.63 -6.40 -7.38
C LEU A 486 -20.80 -5.44 -8.23
N MET A 487 -19.59 -5.11 -7.78
CA MET A 487 -18.64 -4.28 -8.52
C MET A 487 -17.59 -5.16 -9.17
N VAL A 488 -17.52 -5.10 -10.49
CA VAL A 488 -16.63 -5.92 -11.33
C VAL A 488 -15.55 -5.05 -11.95
N GLU A 489 -14.29 -5.36 -11.68
CA GLU A 489 -13.12 -4.78 -12.31
C GLU A 489 -12.31 -5.88 -13.01
N PRO A 490 -12.53 -6.13 -14.31
CA PRO A 490 -11.64 -6.97 -15.10
C PRO A 490 -10.44 -6.12 -15.51
N THR A 491 -9.26 -6.50 -15.10
CA THR A 491 -8.06 -5.74 -15.45
C THR A 491 -7.63 -5.97 -16.90
N GLU A 492 -6.65 -5.22 -17.38
CA GLU A 492 -6.02 -5.43 -18.68
C GLU A 492 -5.22 -6.74 -18.79
N SER A 493 -4.94 -7.40 -17.66
CA SER A 493 -4.20 -8.68 -17.65
C SER A 493 -5.05 -9.88 -18.08
N GLU A 494 -6.37 -9.71 -18.14
CA GLU A 494 -7.29 -10.77 -18.52
C GLU A 494 -7.50 -10.85 -20.03
N ASP A 495 -7.47 -12.06 -20.58
CA ASP A 495 -7.76 -12.31 -21.96
C ASP A 495 -9.27 -12.49 -22.24
N LEU A 496 -9.64 -12.46 -23.51
CA LEU A 496 -11.04 -12.59 -23.93
C LEU A 496 -11.67 -13.91 -23.48
N THR A 497 -10.90 -15.00 -23.44
CA THR A 497 -11.39 -16.31 -23.03
C THR A 497 -11.81 -16.31 -21.57
N GLU A 498 -11.04 -15.67 -20.71
CA GLU A 498 -11.36 -15.55 -19.28
C GLU A 498 -12.53 -14.61 -19.05
N LEU A 499 -12.62 -13.50 -19.77
CA LEU A 499 -13.77 -12.59 -19.71
C LEU A 499 -15.06 -13.29 -20.18
N ASP A 500 -14.99 -14.11 -21.23
CA ASP A 500 -16.13 -14.91 -21.70
C ASP A 500 -16.53 -15.94 -20.66
N ARG A 501 -15.58 -16.67 -20.06
CA ARG A 501 -15.82 -17.64 -19.01
C ARG A 501 -16.56 -17.00 -17.81
N PHE A 502 -16.15 -15.82 -17.40
CA PHE A 502 -16.82 -15.07 -16.33
C PHE A 502 -18.22 -14.64 -16.72
N CYS A 503 -18.40 -14.07 -17.90
CA CYS A 503 -19.71 -13.65 -18.39
C CYS A 503 -20.67 -14.84 -18.53
N ASP A 504 -20.20 -15.96 -19.07
CA ASP A 504 -21.00 -17.17 -19.23
C ASP A 504 -21.44 -17.76 -17.88
N ALA A 505 -20.56 -17.74 -16.87
CA ALA A 505 -20.92 -18.13 -15.50
C ALA A 505 -22.01 -17.21 -14.92
N MET A 506 -21.86 -15.90 -15.05
CA MET A 506 -22.88 -14.94 -14.61
C MET A 506 -24.22 -15.15 -15.33
N ILE A 507 -24.20 -15.40 -16.64
CA ILE A 507 -25.41 -15.68 -17.44
C ILE A 507 -26.06 -16.99 -16.98
N ALA A 508 -25.28 -18.05 -16.75
CA ALA A 508 -25.80 -19.32 -16.23
C ALA A 508 -26.45 -19.14 -14.85
N ILE A 509 -25.81 -18.40 -13.94
CA ILE A 509 -26.39 -18.06 -12.63
C ILE A 509 -27.72 -17.30 -12.80
N ARG A 510 -27.80 -16.40 -13.79
CA ARG A 510 -29.06 -15.68 -14.04
C ARG A 510 -30.18 -16.62 -14.50
N GLU A 511 -29.87 -17.64 -15.30
CA GLU A 511 -30.83 -18.67 -15.68
C GLU A 511 -31.25 -19.54 -14.48
N GLU A 512 -30.35 -19.91 -13.59
CA GLU A 512 -30.65 -20.58 -12.33
C GLU A 512 -31.61 -19.74 -11.46
N ILE A 513 -31.34 -18.44 -11.33
CA ILE A 513 -32.22 -17.51 -10.61
C ILE A 513 -33.63 -17.45 -11.26
N ASN A 514 -33.72 -17.53 -12.59
CA ASN A 514 -35.03 -17.59 -13.27
C ASN A 514 -35.81 -18.85 -12.90
N GLN A 515 -35.15 -20.00 -12.68
CA GLN A 515 -35.82 -21.21 -12.22
C GLN A 515 -36.41 -21.04 -10.82
N VAL A 516 -35.72 -20.35 -9.93
CA VAL A 516 -36.24 -19.99 -8.60
C VAL A 516 -37.40 -19.00 -8.73
N GLN A 517 -37.26 -17.97 -9.56
CA GLN A 517 -38.28 -16.94 -9.79
C GLN A 517 -39.60 -17.51 -10.31
N THR A 518 -39.51 -18.53 -11.17
CA THR A 518 -40.72 -19.22 -11.74
C THR A 518 -41.25 -20.30 -10.82
N GLY A 519 -40.59 -20.58 -9.69
CA GLY A 519 -40.97 -21.64 -8.76
C GLY A 519 -40.65 -23.06 -9.25
N ALA A 520 -39.83 -23.19 -10.30
CA ALA A 520 -39.33 -24.48 -10.76
C ALA A 520 -38.29 -25.07 -9.80
N TRP A 521 -37.53 -24.22 -9.14
CA TRP A 521 -36.61 -24.58 -8.07
C TRP A 521 -37.03 -23.94 -6.75
N SER A 522 -36.76 -24.63 -5.63
CA SER A 522 -36.98 -24.08 -4.29
C SER A 522 -35.91 -23.04 -3.95
N LEU A 523 -36.31 -21.98 -3.25
CA LEU A 523 -35.36 -21.01 -2.72
C LEU A 523 -34.49 -21.60 -1.59
N GLU A 524 -35.03 -22.60 -0.86
CA GLU A 524 -34.37 -23.17 0.33
C GLU A 524 -33.42 -24.32 0.02
N ASP A 525 -33.54 -24.96 -1.14
CA ASP A 525 -32.83 -26.18 -1.54
C ASP A 525 -31.96 -25.98 -2.82
N ASN A 526 -31.44 -24.79 -3.06
CA ASN A 526 -30.59 -24.51 -4.24
C ASN A 526 -29.15 -24.34 -3.88
#